data_f3a817a1505b9b732de33f84d1875085
#
_entry.id   f3a817a1505b9b732de33f84d1875085
#
_cell.length_a   1.000
_cell.length_b   1.000
_cell.length_c   1.000
_cell.angle_alpha   90.00
_cell.angle_beta   90.00
_cell.angle_gamma   90.00
#
_symmetry.space_group_name_H-M   'P 1'
#
loop_
_entity.id
_entity.type
_entity.pdbx_description
1 polymer ?
#
loop_
_entity_poly.entity_id
_entity_poly.type
_entity_poly.pdbx_seq_one_letter_code
_entity_poly.pdbx_strand_id
1 'polypeptide(L)'
;MPTLNYRILRVQRRSSSANVGRRRSGAAVVELAVLLPLLVLCFVLAADFARVYYFSLTLMNCARAGALYASDPVAAAESPFPTVNAAALADATNLDPQPQITQTNGSDAGRSYVDVTAAYTFTPVASIPPIPRQVNLTRTVRMYVAGNTPYSN
;
A
#
# COMPACT_ATOMS: atom_id res chain seq x y z
N MET A 1 -100.86 4.28 -4.08
CA MET A 1 -99.66 4.04 -3.27
C MET A 1 -98.50 3.83 -4.22
N PRO A 2 -97.56 4.75 -4.31
CA PRO A 2 -96.42 4.59 -5.21
C PRO A 2 -95.27 3.98 -4.42
N THR A 3 -94.62 2.95 -4.95
CA THR A 3 -93.51 2.27 -4.43
C THR A 3 -92.20 3.04 -4.81
N LEU A 4 -91.44 3.52 -3.81
CA LEU A 4 -90.18 4.14 -3.97
C LEU A 4 -89.08 3.09 -4.28
N ASN A 5 -88.50 3.17 -5.47
CA ASN A 5 -87.34 2.41 -5.88
C ASN A 5 -86.04 3.09 -5.39
N TYR A 6 -85.43 2.59 -4.35
CA TYR A 6 -84.07 3.02 -3.93
C TYR A 6 -83.00 2.40 -4.83
N ARG A 7 -82.40 3.22 -5.70
CA ARG A 7 -81.27 2.85 -6.52
C ARG A 7 -80.00 3.08 -5.68
N ILE A 8 -79.44 2.00 -5.13
CA ILE A 8 -78.18 2.05 -4.41
C ILE A 8 -77.07 2.35 -5.40
N LEU A 9 -76.53 3.57 -5.36
CA LEU A 9 -75.32 3.97 -6.09
C LEU A 9 -74.15 3.28 -5.38
N ARG A 10 -73.62 2.19 -5.95
CA ARG A 10 -72.39 1.55 -5.55
C ARG A 10 -71.17 2.44 -5.98
N VAL A 11 -70.67 3.23 -5.06
CA VAL A 11 -69.43 3.98 -5.25
C VAL A 11 -68.30 2.96 -5.37
N GLN A 12 -67.83 2.73 -6.59
CA GLN A 12 -66.61 1.96 -6.86
C GLN A 12 -65.40 2.78 -6.41
N ARG A 13 -64.89 2.49 -5.21
CA ARG A 13 -63.55 2.95 -4.80
C ARG A 13 -62.55 2.30 -5.74
N ARG A 14 -62.05 3.04 -6.73
CA ARG A 14 -60.84 2.72 -7.45
C ARG A 14 -59.68 2.77 -6.43
N SER A 15 -59.27 1.63 -5.94
CA SER A 15 -58.00 1.49 -5.26
C SER A 15 -56.89 1.67 -6.32
N SER A 16 -56.45 2.91 -6.48
CA SER A 16 -55.21 3.22 -7.20
C SER A 16 -54.06 2.76 -6.33
N SER A 17 -53.76 1.47 -6.36
CA SER A 17 -52.56 0.94 -5.73
C SER A 17 -51.40 1.39 -6.60
N ALA A 18 -50.80 2.48 -6.17
CA ALA A 18 -49.61 3.08 -6.77
C ALA A 18 -48.45 2.10 -6.68
N ASN A 19 -48.19 1.39 -7.76
CA ASN A 19 -47.02 0.54 -7.97
C ASN A 19 -45.74 1.40 -8.29
N VAL A 20 -45.57 2.51 -7.54
CA VAL A 20 -44.51 3.49 -7.76
C VAL A 20 -43.17 3.04 -7.14
N GLY A 21 -43.20 2.10 -6.17
CA GLY A 21 -41.99 1.67 -5.45
C GLY A 21 -41.07 0.70 -6.24
N ARG A 22 -41.63 -0.11 -7.13
CA ARG A 22 -40.88 -1.18 -7.82
C ARG A 22 -39.98 -0.68 -8.95
N ARG A 23 -40.29 0.46 -9.57
CA ARG A 23 -39.47 1.01 -10.67
C ARG A 23 -38.20 1.71 -10.18
N ARG A 24 -38.20 2.29 -8.96
CA ARG A 24 -37.03 2.98 -8.39
C ARG A 24 -35.98 2.01 -7.88
N SER A 25 -36.36 0.86 -7.34
CA SER A 25 -35.39 -0.15 -6.90
C SER A 25 -34.64 -0.80 -8.07
N GLY A 26 -35.28 -0.97 -9.23
CA GLY A 26 -34.65 -1.50 -10.43
C GLY A 26 -33.57 -0.55 -11.00
N ALA A 27 -33.85 0.77 -11.03
CA ALA A 27 -32.90 1.77 -11.50
C ALA A 27 -31.64 1.79 -10.61
N ALA A 28 -31.80 1.82 -9.29
CA ALA A 28 -30.68 1.81 -8.34
C ALA A 28 -29.80 0.56 -8.47
N VAL A 29 -30.38 -0.61 -8.75
CA VAL A 29 -29.61 -1.83 -8.98
C VAL A 29 -28.78 -1.75 -10.26
N VAL A 30 -29.33 -1.16 -11.33
CA VAL A 30 -28.58 -0.95 -12.59
C VAL A 30 -27.45 0.05 -12.40
N GLU A 31 -27.70 1.16 -11.70
CA GLU A 31 -26.66 2.15 -11.36
C GLU A 31 -25.53 1.51 -10.55
N LEU A 32 -25.86 0.72 -9.53
CA LEU A 32 -24.86 0.00 -8.73
C LEU A 32 -24.09 -1.01 -9.58
N ALA A 33 -24.77 -1.76 -10.47
CA ALA A 33 -24.12 -2.74 -11.33
C ALA A 33 -23.10 -2.10 -12.29
N VAL A 34 -23.35 -0.87 -12.75
CA VAL A 34 -22.39 -0.11 -13.60
C VAL A 34 -21.23 0.46 -12.77
N LEU A 35 -21.51 0.92 -11.54
CA LEU A 35 -20.48 1.49 -10.66
C LEU A 35 -19.59 0.43 -10.01
N LEU A 36 -20.10 -0.79 -9.80
CA LEU A 36 -19.39 -1.84 -9.08
C LEU A 36 -18.01 -2.20 -9.72
N PRO A 37 -17.90 -2.39 -11.04
CA PRO A 37 -16.58 -2.64 -11.65
C PRO A 37 -15.58 -1.51 -11.42
N LEU A 38 -16.05 -0.25 -11.45
CA LEU A 38 -15.20 0.91 -11.17
C LEU A 38 -14.75 0.93 -9.69
N LEU A 39 -15.64 0.62 -8.76
CA LEU A 39 -15.31 0.54 -7.33
C LEU A 39 -14.31 -0.58 -7.06
N VAL A 40 -14.46 -1.75 -7.68
CA VAL A 40 -13.51 -2.85 -7.58
C VAL A 40 -12.13 -2.43 -8.12
N LEU A 41 -12.10 -1.76 -9.27
CA LEU A 41 -10.85 -1.25 -9.82
C LEU A 41 -10.17 -0.25 -8.87
N CYS A 42 -10.91 0.71 -8.34
CA CYS A 42 -10.39 1.67 -7.36
C CYS A 42 -9.84 0.97 -6.10
N PHE A 43 -10.53 -0.06 -5.62
CA PHE A 43 -10.09 -0.83 -4.46
C PHE A 43 -8.77 -1.58 -4.73
N VAL A 44 -8.63 -2.22 -5.89
CA VAL A 44 -7.40 -2.93 -6.27
C VAL A 44 -6.23 -1.96 -6.40
N LEU A 45 -6.44 -0.80 -7.03
CA LEU A 45 -5.41 0.24 -7.14
C LEU A 45 -4.99 0.77 -5.76
N ALA A 46 -5.95 1.02 -4.86
CA ALA A 46 -5.66 1.46 -3.50
C ALA A 46 -4.85 0.41 -2.71
N ALA A 47 -5.17 -0.88 -2.87
CA ALA A 47 -4.44 -1.97 -2.26
C ALA A 47 -3.00 -2.07 -2.80
N ASP A 48 -2.78 -1.94 -4.11
CA ASP A 48 -1.44 -1.92 -4.69
C ASP A 48 -0.63 -0.72 -4.21
N PHE A 49 -1.23 0.46 -4.12
CA PHE A 49 -0.57 1.65 -3.59
C PHE A 49 -0.15 1.46 -2.12
N ALA A 50 -1.02 0.88 -1.29
CA ALA A 50 -0.71 0.57 0.10
C ALA A 50 0.47 -0.41 0.22
N ARG A 51 0.54 -1.43 -0.66
CA ARG A 51 1.66 -2.38 -0.71
C ARG A 51 2.97 -1.72 -1.13
N VAL A 52 2.96 -0.88 -2.16
CA VAL A 52 4.14 -0.10 -2.59
C VAL A 52 4.66 0.76 -1.44
N TYR A 53 3.77 1.44 -0.73
CA TYR A 53 4.11 2.26 0.42
C TYR A 53 4.75 1.42 1.54
N TYR A 54 4.13 0.31 1.90
CA TYR A 54 4.63 -0.60 2.92
C TYR A 54 6.03 -1.16 2.58
N PHE A 55 6.23 -1.64 1.34
CA PHE A 55 7.53 -2.13 0.89
C PHE A 55 8.59 -1.03 0.86
N SER A 56 8.20 0.20 0.49
CA SER A 56 9.09 1.35 0.54
C SER A 56 9.59 1.65 1.96
N LEU A 57 8.73 1.53 2.98
CA LEU A 57 9.11 1.68 4.39
C LEU A 57 10.05 0.56 4.84
N THR A 58 9.75 -0.68 4.48
CA THR A 58 10.62 -1.84 4.78
C THR A 58 12.01 -1.64 4.17
N LEU A 59 12.09 -1.23 2.90
CA LEU A 59 13.38 -0.96 2.24
C LEU A 59 14.15 0.19 2.89
N MET A 60 13.46 1.23 3.36
CA MET A 60 14.09 2.32 4.11
C MET A 60 14.69 1.82 5.42
N ASN A 61 13.97 0.95 6.14
CA ASN A 61 14.46 0.34 7.38
C ASN A 61 15.66 -0.56 7.11
N CYS A 62 15.61 -1.38 6.06
CA CYS A 62 16.75 -2.21 5.63
C CYS A 62 17.99 -1.37 5.32
N ALA A 63 17.83 -0.33 4.50
CA ALA A 63 18.94 0.57 4.17
C ALA A 63 19.51 1.26 5.41
N ARG A 64 18.63 1.68 6.35
CA ARG A 64 19.02 2.32 7.59
C ARG A 64 19.76 1.35 8.53
N ALA A 65 19.24 0.13 8.72
CA ALA A 65 19.88 -0.88 9.55
C ALA A 65 21.27 -1.26 9.03
N GLY A 66 21.39 -1.46 7.70
CA GLY A 66 22.68 -1.70 7.07
C GLY A 66 23.66 -0.53 7.19
N ALA A 67 23.18 0.71 7.03
CA ALA A 67 24.00 1.90 7.15
C ALA A 67 24.48 2.14 8.60
N LEU A 68 23.63 1.88 9.60
CA LEU A 68 24.00 1.91 11.02
C LEU A 68 25.12 0.89 11.30
N TYR A 69 24.95 -0.35 10.88
CA TYR A 69 25.96 -1.40 11.05
C TYR A 69 27.29 -1.02 10.39
N ALA A 70 27.25 -0.49 9.18
CA ALA A 70 28.45 -0.16 8.41
C ALA A 70 29.16 1.13 8.88
N SER A 71 28.42 2.05 9.54
CA SER A 71 28.96 3.34 9.98
C SER A 71 29.68 3.29 11.33
N ASP A 72 29.42 2.28 12.16
CA ASP A 72 30.05 2.10 13.47
C ASP A 72 30.71 0.71 13.60
N PRO A 73 32.01 0.58 13.30
CA PRO A 73 32.74 -0.69 13.38
C PRO A 73 32.75 -1.29 14.81
N VAL A 74 32.70 -0.45 15.85
CA VAL A 74 32.67 -0.92 17.25
C VAL A 74 31.35 -1.56 17.57
N ALA A 75 30.25 -0.86 17.29
CA ALA A 75 28.92 -1.42 17.49
C ALA A 75 28.66 -2.63 16.57
N ALA A 76 29.24 -2.65 15.37
CA ALA A 76 29.15 -3.80 14.47
C ALA A 76 29.83 -5.05 15.05
N ALA A 77 30.95 -4.91 15.76
CA ALA A 77 31.65 -6.02 16.39
C ALA A 77 30.86 -6.66 17.56
N GLU A 78 30.01 -5.88 18.22
CA GLU A 78 29.11 -6.34 19.29
C GLU A 78 27.73 -6.80 18.77
N SER A 79 27.46 -6.61 17.48
CA SER A 79 26.18 -6.95 16.86
C SER A 79 26.02 -8.47 16.68
N PRO A 80 24.80 -9.00 16.83
CA PRO A 80 24.51 -10.41 16.52
C PRO A 80 24.60 -10.74 15.02
N PHE A 81 24.69 -9.71 14.16
CA PHE A 81 24.74 -9.90 12.71
C PHE A 81 26.19 -9.97 12.22
N PRO A 82 26.54 -10.96 11.37
CA PRO A 82 27.92 -11.12 10.88
C PRO A 82 28.29 -10.15 9.74
N THR A 83 27.31 -9.55 9.08
CA THR A 83 27.55 -8.72 7.89
C THR A 83 26.50 -7.60 7.77
N VAL A 84 26.85 -6.53 7.02
CA VAL A 84 25.93 -5.45 6.65
C VAL A 84 24.64 -6.00 5.99
N ASN A 85 24.79 -6.99 5.13
CA ASN A 85 23.66 -7.62 4.43
C ASN A 85 22.73 -8.33 5.42
N ALA A 86 23.28 -9.09 6.38
CA ALA A 86 22.50 -9.76 7.41
C ALA A 86 21.75 -8.75 8.31
N ALA A 87 22.43 -7.68 8.73
CA ALA A 87 21.82 -6.61 9.51
C ALA A 87 20.70 -5.89 8.74
N ALA A 88 20.93 -5.58 7.48
CA ALA A 88 19.93 -4.93 6.62
C ALA A 88 18.69 -5.80 6.36
N LEU A 89 18.88 -7.11 6.15
CA LEU A 89 17.79 -8.03 5.82
C LEU A 89 17.00 -8.53 7.04
N ALA A 90 17.44 -8.24 8.26
CA ALA A 90 16.75 -8.67 9.48
C ALA A 90 15.28 -8.21 9.52
N ASP A 91 15.00 -7.01 9.00
CA ASP A 91 13.65 -6.44 8.95
C ASP A 91 12.86 -6.78 7.66
N ALA A 92 13.49 -7.50 6.70
CA ALA A 92 12.90 -7.82 5.39
C ALA A 92 12.44 -9.27 5.26
N THR A 93 12.21 -9.97 6.36
CA THR A 93 11.81 -11.40 6.37
C THR A 93 10.46 -11.66 5.69
N ASN A 94 9.66 -10.63 5.51
CA ASN A 94 8.34 -10.66 4.88
C ASN A 94 8.37 -10.35 3.36
N LEU A 95 9.55 -10.07 2.80
CA LEU A 95 9.72 -9.82 1.36
C LEU A 95 10.28 -11.05 0.65
N ASP A 96 9.57 -11.49 -0.39
CA ASP A 96 9.99 -12.58 -1.27
C ASP A 96 9.88 -12.13 -2.75
N PRO A 97 10.97 -12.15 -3.53
CA PRO A 97 12.36 -12.42 -3.12
C PRO A 97 12.89 -11.34 -2.14
N GLN A 98 13.93 -11.68 -1.38
CA GLN A 98 14.56 -10.70 -0.49
C GLN A 98 15.15 -9.51 -1.26
N PRO A 99 15.16 -8.29 -0.67
CA PRO A 99 15.77 -7.12 -1.28
C PRO A 99 17.26 -7.32 -1.54
N GLN A 100 17.73 -6.71 -2.62
CA GLN A 100 19.18 -6.63 -2.90
C GLN A 100 19.77 -5.46 -2.11
N ILE A 101 20.80 -5.74 -1.32
CA ILE A 101 21.54 -4.75 -0.54
C ILE A 101 22.89 -4.46 -1.19
N THR A 102 23.15 -3.20 -1.44
CA THR A 102 24.44 -2.73 -1.98
C THR A 102 25.04 -1.69 -1.04
N GLN A 103 26.30 -1.87 -0.67
CA GLN A 103 27.06 -0.92 0.12
C GLN A 103 28.09 -0.21 -0.76
N THR A 104 28.22 1.10 -0.61
CA THR A 104 29.22 1.92 -1.26
C THR A 104 29.86 2.85 -0.24
N ASN A 105 31.19 2.87 -0.18
CA ASN A 105 31.94 3.75 0.72
C ASN A 105 32.45 4.97 -0.06
N GLY A 106 32.45 6.13 0.58
CA GLY A 106 32.95 7.37 0.00
C GLY A 106 33.53 8.30 1.04
N SER A 107 34.02 9.44 0.59
CA SER A 107 34.52 10.51 1.46
C SER A 107 33.96 11.85 0.97
N ASP A 108 33.56 12.68 1.91
CA ASP A 108 33.05 14.03 1.66
C ASP A 108 33.61 14.99 2.69
N ALA A 109 34.26 16.07 2.22
CA ALA A 109 34.91 17.06 3.05
C ALA A 109 35.89 16.46 4.12
N GLY A 110 36.60 15.39 3.76
CA GLY A 110 37.54 14.70 4.66
C GLY A 110 36.88 13.74 5.66
N ARG A 111 35.54 13.56 5.61
CA ARG A 111 34.82 12.60 6.43
C ARG A 111 34.38 11.40 5.58
N SER A 112 34.70 10.21 6.07
CA SER A 112 34.24 8.97 5.42
C SER A 112 32.74 8.79 5.64
N TYR A 113 32.04 8.30 4.63
CA TYR A 113 30.65 7.93 4.70
C TYR A 113 30.40 6.57 4.05
N VAL A 114 29.30 5.97 4.42
CA VAL A 114 28.78 4.76 3.79
C VAL A 114 27.36 5.03 3.28
N ASP A 115 27.12 4.63 2.04
CA ASP A 115 25.80 4.58 1.42
C ASP A 115 25.35 3.12 1.36
N VAL A 116 24.20 2.82 1.95
CA VAL A 116 23.57 1.51 1.82
C VAL A 116 22.28 1.67 1.06
N THR A 117 22.16 0.91 -0.02
CA THR A 117 21.01 0.90 -0.93
C THR A 117 20.31 -0.44 -0.84
N ALA A 118 18.99 -0.40 -0.57
CA ALA A 118 18.11 -1.54 -0.65
C ALA A 118 17.23 -1.40 -1.91
N ALA A 119 17.21 -2.44 -2.75
CA ALA A 119 16.44 -2.49 -3.99
C ALA A 119 15.51 -3.71 -4.03
N TYR A 120 14.29 -3.50 -4.49
CA TYR A 120 13.27 -4.54 -4.60
C TYR A 120 12.39 -4.31 -5.82
N THR A 121 12.05 -5.38 -6.55
CA THR A 121 11.15 -5.33 -7.70
C THR A 121 9.74 -5.70 -7.27
N PHE A 122 8.85 -4.72 -7.25
CA PHE A 122 7.45 -4.88 -6.92
C PHE A 122 6.62 -5.26 -8.15
N THR A 123 5.71 -6.23 -8.01
CA THR A 123 4.75 -6.61 -9.04
C THR A 123 3.33 -6.22 -8.60
N PRO A 124 2.68 -5.25 -9.27
CA PRO A 124 1.29 -4.87 -9.00
C PRO A 124 0.32 -6.01 -9.30
N VAL A 125 -0.79 -6.08 -8.55
CA VAL A 125 -1.93 -6.96 -8.83
C VAL A 125 -2.72 -6.42 -10.02
N ALA A 126 -2.90 -5.08 -10.07
CA ALA A 126 -3.54 -4.40 -11.19
C ALA A 126 -2.56 -4.27 -12.38
N SER A 127 -2.41 -5.30 -13.18
CA SER A 127 -1.58 -5.27 -14.40
C SER A 127 -2.38 -4.81 -15.63
N ILE A 128 -2.95 -3.60 -15.58
CA ILE A 128 -3.77 -3.00 -16.64
C ILE A 128 -2.99 -1.83 -17.26
N PRO A 129 -2.81 -1.74 -18.59
CA PRO A 129 -2.21 -0.57 -19.22
C PRO A 129 -2.96 0.73 -18.81
N PRO A 130 -2.23 1.83 -18.44
CA PRO A 130 -0.80 2.08 -18.56
C PRO A 130 0.07 1.66 -17.36
N ILE A 131 -0.43 0.86 -16.41
CA ILE A 131 0.31 0.46 -15.20
C ILE A 131 1.45 -0.49 -15.61
N PRO A 132 2.70 -0.21 -15.23
CA PRO A 132 3.83 -1.09 -15.53
C PRO A 132 3.69 -2.41 -14.77
N ARG A 133 4.09 -3.52 -15.40
CA ARG A 133 4.03 -4.86 -14.79
C ARG A 133 5.00 -5.03 -13.62
N GLN A 134 6.04 -4.21 -13.57
CA GLN A 134 7.06 -4.23 -12.52
C GLN A 134 7.44 -2.80 -12.18
N VAL A 135 7.63 -2.54 -10.90
CA VAL A 135 8.09 -1.26 -10.35
C VAL A 135 9.32 -1.51 -9.50
N ASN A 136 10.45 -0.89 -9.84
CA ASN A 136 11.66 -0.98 -9.05
C ASN A 136 11.60 0.04 -7.91
N LEU A 137 11.60 -0.47 -6.69
CA LEU A 137 11.66 0.31 -5.46
C LEU A 137 13.10 0.32 -4.96
N THR A 138 13.65 1.52 -4.76
CA THR A 138 15.03 1.68 -4.27
C THR A 138 15.03 2.72 -3.16
N ARG A 139 15.76 2.42 -2.08
CA ARG A 139 16.00 3.35 -0.97
C ARG A 139 17.46 3.32 -0.59
N THR A 140 18.06 4.52 -0.45
CA THR A 140 19.45 4.69 -0.08
C THR A 140 19.53 5.53 1.18
N VAL A 141 20.36 5.10 2.12
CA VAL A 141 20.67 5.84 3.35
C VAL A 141 22.17 6.07 3.42
N ARG A 142 22.55 7.33 3.63
CA ARG A 142 23.94 7.74 3.88
C ARG A 142 24.16 7.95 5.36
N MET A 143 25.26 7.39 5.89
CA MET A 143 25.76 7.68 7.23
C MET A 143 27.24 7.96 7.20
N TYR A 144 27.69 8.91 8.02
CA TYR A 144 29.13 9.15 8.21
C TYR A 144 29.68 8.14 9.18
N VAL A 145 30.85 7.60 8.83
CA VAL A 145 31.54 6.62 9.67
C VAL A 145 31.99 7.30 10.96
N ALA A 146 31.66 6.70 12.10
CA ALA A 146 32.13 7.16 13.38
C ALA A 146 33.67 7.18 13.37
N GLY A 147 34.25 8.35 13.56
CA GLY A 147 35.70 8.46 13.67
C GLY A 147 36.19 7.64 14.86
N ASN A 148 37.26 6.92 14.68
CA ASN A 148 37.91 6.10 15.72
C ASN A 148 38.64 7.02 16.74
N THR A 149 37.93 8.04 17.25
CA THR A 149 38.40 8.81 18.38
C THR A 149 38.00 8.05 19.64
N PRO A 150 38.96 7.44 20.36
CA PRO A 150 38.66 6.95 21.70
C PRO A 150 38.11 8.13 22.49
N TYR A 151 36.95 7.94 23.13
CA TYR A 151 36.48 8.91 24.09
C TYR A 151 37.58 9.15 25.10
N SER A 152 38.25 10.29 25.00
CA SER A 152 39.17 10.75 26.05
C SER A 152 38.28 11.16 27.23
N ASN A 153 38.26 10.31 28.26
CA ASN A 153 37.73 10.67 29.56
C ASN A 153 38.50 11.86 30.17
#